data_f2aeafd6544124e228027d5b5d8a0d8c
#
_entry.id   f2aeafd6544124e228027d5b5d8a0d8c
#
_cell.length_a   1.000
_cell.length_b   1.000
_cell.length_c   1.000
_cell.angle_alpha   90.00
_cell.angle_beta   90.00
_cell.angle_gamma   90.00
#
_symmetry.space_group_name_H-M   'P 1'
#
loop_
_entity.id
_entity.type
_entity.pdbx_description
1 polymer ?
#
loop_
_entity_poly.entity_id
_entity_poly.type
_entity_poly.pdbx_seq_one_letter_code
_entity_poly.pdbx_strand_id
1 'polypeptide(L)'
;MRIYIAGPYTKGDQMQNVRTAIDAAEALVVKGHTPFIPHLSAFWHLVAPHPVEFWYAYDLEWLAVCDAVLRLPGDSVGADAEVEVALRTSKPVFMALADVSRGAL
;
A
#
# COMPACT_ATOMS: atom_id res chain seq x y z
N MET A 1 -8.94 -9.66 -5.51
CA MET A 1 -8.22 -8.56 -6.20
C MET A 1 -6.80 -8.44 -5.65
N ARG A 2 -5.89 -7.94 -6.48
CA ARG A 2 -4.59 -7.46 -6.01
C ARG A 2 -4.79 -6.04 -5.49
N ILE A 3 -4.52 -5.83 -4.22
CA ILE A 3 -4.78 -4.54 -3.56
C ILE A 3 -3.48 -3.93 -3.05
N TYR A 4 -3.17 -2.75 -3.54
CA TYR A 4 -2.01 -1.97 -3.10
C TYR A 4 -2.34 -1.25 -1.80
N ILE A 5 -1.51 -1.41 -0.78
CA ILE A 5 -1.72 -0.76 0.51
C ILE A 5 -0.93 0.55 0.53
N ALA A 6 -1.65 1.68 0.47
CA ALA A 6 -1.08 3.01 0.53
C ALA A 6 -1.25 3.59 1.93
N GLY A 7 -0.18 3.97 2.58
CA GLY A 7 -0.26 4.52 3.93
C GLY A 7 1.06 5.14 4.38
N PRO A 8 1.05 5.81 5.53
CA PRO A 8 2.26 6.41 6.08
C PRO A 8 3.38 5.38 6.24
N TYR A 9 4.61 5.79 5.92
CA TYR A 9 5.79 4.97 6.09
C TYR A 9 6.84 5.65 6.95
N THR A 10 7.39 6.78 6.49
CA THR A 10 8.48 7.46 7.19
C THR A 10 8.00 8.44 8.25
N LYS A 11 6.77 8.93 8.15
CA LYS A 11 6.23 9.92 9.09
C LYS A 11 5.75 9.23 10.36
N GLY A 12 6.26 9.68 11.50
CA GLY A 12 5.95 9.09 12.80
C GLY A 12 6.82 7.87 13.09
N ASP A 13 6.25 6.87 13.74
CA ASP A 13 6.95 5.62 14.08
C ASP A 13 6.94 4.68 12.87
N GLN A 14 8.08 4.56 12.21
CA GLN A 14 8.22 3.78 10.98
C GLN A 14 7.87 2.31 11.19
N MET A 15 8.33 1.70 12.27
CA MET A 15 8.05 0.28 12.52
C MET A 15 6.57 0.04 12.83
N GLN A 16 5.93 0.97 13.53
CA GLN A 16 4.49 0.91 13.76
C GLN A 16 3.72 1.06 12.44
N ASN A 17 4.19 1.91 11.55
CA ASN A 17 3.58 2.08 10.22
C ASN A 17 3.66 0.77 9.40
N VAL A 18 4.80 0.09 9.45
CA VAL A 18 4.97 -1.22 8.79
C VAL A 18 4.00 -2.23 9.39
N ARG A 19 3.90 -2.28 10.71
CA ARG A 19 2.99 -3.20 11.40
C ARG A 19 1.53 -2.96 11.03
N THR A 20 1.12 -1.69 10.99
CA THR A 20 -0.24 -1.33 10.60
C THR A 20 -0.55 -1.80 9.18
N ALA A 21 0.40 -1.65 8.26
CA ALA A 21 0.23 -2.12 6.88
C ALA A 21 0.13 -3.65 6.82
N ILE A 22 0.93 -4.37 7.60
CA ILE A 22 0.87 -5.83 7.67
C ILE A 22 -0.47 -6.29 8.25
N ASP A 23 -0.94 -5.64 9.31
CA ASP A 23 -2.25 -6.00 9.91
C ASP A 23 -3.39 -5.83 8.89
N ALA A 24 -3.35 -4.75 8.11
CA ALA A 24 -4.32 -4.53 7.04
C ALA A 24 -4.21 -5.62 5.96
N ALA A 25 -2.99 -5.99 5.58
CA ALA A 25 -2.75 -7.05 4.60
C ALA A 25 -3.30 -8.39 5.07
N GLU A 26 -3.08 -8.75 6.33
CA GLU A 26 -3.62 -9.98 6.90
C GLU A 26 -5.15 -10.00 6.83
N ALA A 27 -5.79 -8.88 7.13
CA ALA A 27 -7.24 -8.77 7.04
C ALA A 27 -7.73 -8.91 5.58
N LEU A 28 -6.99 -8.36 4.61
CA LEU A 28 -7.32 -8.51 3.20
C LEU A 28 -7.16 -9.97 2.73
N VAL A 29 -6.14 -10.67 3.20
CA VAL A 29 -5.95 -12.09 2.90
C VAL A 29 -7.14 -12.91 3.40
N VAL A 30 -7.63 -12.64 4.61
CA VAL A 30 -8.82 -13.29 5.15
C VAL A 30 -10.04 -13.05 4.27
N LYS A 31 -10.13 -11.89 3.64
CA LYS A 31 -11.22 -11.55 2.72
C LYS A 31 -11.02 -12.15 1.31
N GLY A 32 -9.96 -12.89 1.07
CA GLY A 32 -9.71 -13.55 -0.21
C GLY A 32 -8.96 -12.70 -1.24
N HIS A 33 -8.26 -11.64 -0.80
CA HIS A 33 -7.49 -10.76 -1.67
C HIS A 33 -6.00 -11.01 -1.57
N THR A 34 -5.26 -10.46 -2.53
CA THR A 34 -3.80 -10.54 -2.57
C THR A 34 -3.23 -9.13 -2.37
N PRO A 35 -2.83 -8.77 -1.14
CA PRO A 35 -2.32 -7.43 -0.87
C PRO A 35 -0.86 -7.28 -1.29
N PHE A 36 -0.50 -6.08 -1.74
CA PHE A 36 0.88 -5.65 -1.89
C PHE A 36 1.21 -4.61 -0.82
N ILE A 37 2.29 -4.84 -0.08
CA ILE A 37 2.72 -4.00 1.05
C ILE A 37 4.03 -3.30 0.68
N PRO A 38 4.00 -2.06 0.15
CA PRO A 38 5.24 -1.35 -0.20
C PRO A 38 6.14 -1.12 1.00
N HIS A 39 5.58 -1.05 2.20
CA HIS A 39 6.31 -0.87 3.46
C HIS A 39 7.34 -1.98 3.73
N LEU A 40 7.21 -3.15 3.12
CA LEU A 40 8.16 -4.25 3.31
C LEU A 40 9.52 -3.98 2.68
N SER A 41 9.64 -2.95 1.83
CA SER A 41 10.93 -2.49 1.31
C SER A 41 11.84 -1.91 2.39
N ALA A 42 11.34 -1.67 3.60
CA ALA A 42 12.13 -1.15 4.71
C ALA A 42 13.36 -1.99 5.01
N PHE A 43 13.20 -3.32 5.06
CA PHE A 43 14.32 -4.22 5.33
C PHE A 43 15.29 -4.28 4.17
N TRP A 44 14.79 -4.31 2.94
CA TRP A 44 15.63 -4.27 1.75
C TRP A 44 16.48 -3.00 1.74
N HIS A 45 15.86 -1.83 1.99
CA HIS A 45 16.56 -0.56 2.03
C HIS A 45 17.63 -0.52 3.12
N LEU A 46 17.39 -1.19 4.26
CA LEU A 46 18.36 -1.30 5.34
C LEU A 46 19.63 -2.06 4.89
N VAL A 47 19.44 -3.12 4.13
CA VAL A 47 20.54 -3.99 3.64
C VAL A 47 21.23 -3.38 2.43
N ALA A 48 20.43 -2.83 1.49
CA ALA A 48 20.92 -2.29 0.23
C ALA A 48 20.16 -0.97 -0.04
N PRO A 49 20.66 0.16 0.49
CA PRO A 49 19.95 1.44 0.38
C PRO A 49 19.87 1.95 -1.05
N HIS A 50 18.73 2.55 -1.37
CA HIS A 50 18.47 3.21 -2.63
C HIS A 50 17.92 4.61 -2.39
N PRO A 51 18.08 5.56 -3.33
CA PRO A 51 17.44 6.87 -3.22
C PRO A 51 15.92 6.74 -3.15
N VAL A 52 15.25 7.74 -2.54
CA VAL A 52 13.80 7.72 -2.39
C VAL A 52 13.10 7.63 -3.75
N GLU A 53 13.66 8.24 -4.80
CA GLU A 53 13.12 8.20 -6.16
C GLU A 53 13.06 6.78 -6.71
N PHE A 54 14.04 5.93 -6.33
CA PHE A 54 14.04 4.52 -6.72
C PHE A 54 12.80 3.81 -6.14
N TRP A 55 12.53 4.02 -4.85
CA TRP A 55 11.40 3.36 -4.19
C TRP A 55 10.06 3.85 -4.75
N TYR A 56 9.94 5.14 -5.04
CA TYR A 56 8.72 5.67 -5.66
C TYR A 56 8.46 5.02 -7.02
N ALA A 57 9.47 4.94 -7.87
CA ALA A 57 9.33 4.30 -9.18
C ALA A 57 9.03 2.81 -9.05
N TYR A 58 9.71 2.14 -8.14
CA TYR A 58 9.50 0.71 -7.86
C TYR A 58 8.06 0.45 -7.42
N ASP A 59 7.55 1.24 -6.49
CA ASP A 59 6.20 1.06 -5.96
C ASP A 59 5.13 1.35 -7.03
N LEU A 60 5.36 2.34 -7.89
CA LEU A 60 4.43 2.65 -8.98
C LEU A 60 4.31 1.52 -10.00
N GLU A 61 5.39 0.77 -10.24
CA GLU A 61 5.34 -0.42 -11.10
C GLU A 61 4.38 -1.48 -10.52
N TRP A 62 4.41 -1.68 -9.21
CA TRP A 62 3.50 -2.62 -8.55
C TRP A 62 2.08 -2.08 -8.47
N LEU A 63 1.92 -0.79 -8.21
CA LEU A 63 0.60 -0.15 -8.23
C LEU A 63 -0.08 -0.34 -9.59
N ALA A 64 0.68 -0.24 -10.68
CA ALA A 64 0.15 -0.38 -12.02
C ALA A 64 -0.50 -1.74 -12.28
N VAL A 65 -0.02 -2.80 -11.64
CA VAL A 65 -0.57 -4.16 -11.82
C VAL A 65 -1.59 -4.53 -10.74
N CYS A 66 -1.80 -3.68 -9.74
CA CYS A 66 -2.85 -3.88 -8.75
C CYS A 66 -4.21 -3.45 -9.29
N ASP A 67 -5.27 -4.10 -8.78
CA ASP A 67 -6.64 -3.83 -9.20
C ASP A 67 -7.26 -2.67 -8.44
N ALA A 68 -6.79 -2.41 -7.22
CA ALA A 68 -7.37 -1.43 -6.32
C ALA A 68 -6.33 -0.94 -5.32
N VAL A 69 -6.68 0.11 -4.58
CA VAL A 69 -5.87 0.67 -3.51
C VAL A 69 -6.67 0.70 -2.22
N LEU A 70 -6.06 0.28 -1.12
CA LEU A 70 -6.55 0.55 0.24
C LEU A 70 -5.68 1.66 0.84
N ARG A 71 -6.29 2.81 1.11
CA ARG A 71 -5.63 3.95 1.75
C ARG A 71 -5.77 3.83 3.26
N LEU A 72 -4.66 3.59 3.96
CA LEU A 72 -4.64 3.60 5.42
C LEU A 72 -4.69 5.05 5.94
N PRO A 73 -5.24 5.28 7.13
CA PRO A 73 -5.32 6.63 7.68
C PRO A 73 -3.94 7.19 8.04
N GLY A 74 -3.88 8.50 8.16
CA GLY A 74 -2.68 9.24 8.56
C GLY A 74 -2.09 10.07 7.43
N ASP A 75 -1.37 11.13 7.80
CA ASP A 75 -0.76 12.03 6.83
C ASP A 75 0.38 11.33 6.09
N SER A 76 0.32 11.37 4.77
CA SER A 76 1.35 10.80 3.92
C SER A 76 1.26 11.40 2.53
N VAL A 77 2.25 12.19 2.15
CA VAL A 77 2.34 12.77 0.79
C VAL A 77 2.48 11.67 -0.24
N GLY A 78 3.30 10.65 0.05
CA GLY A 78 3.49 9.52 -0.86
C GLY A 78 2.22 8.71 -1.06
N ALA A 79 1.48 8.41 0.01
CA ALA A 79 0.22 7.67 -0.10
C ALA A 79 -0.84 8.48 -0.85
N ASP A 80 -0.90 9.80 -0.63
CA ASP A 80 -1.83 10.66 -1.36
C ASP A 80 -1.51 10.67 -2.86
N ALA A 81 -0.22 10.70 -3.23
CA ALA A 81 0.20 10.64 -4.63
C ALA A 81 -0.18 9.30 -5.27
N GLU A 82 -0.07 8.21 -4.54
CA GLU A 82 -0.46 6.88 -5.02
C GLU A 82 -1.97 6.77 -5.24
N VAL A 83 -2.76 7.35 -4.33
CA VAL A 83 -4.21 7.44 -4.49
C VAL A 83 -4.57 8.22 -5.75
N GLU A 84 -3.87 9.34 -6.00
CA GLU A 84 -4.12 10.14 -7.20
C GLU A 84 -3.82 9.34 -8.48
N VAL A 85 -2.73 8.59 -8.52
CA VAL A 85 -2.42 7.72 -9.65
C VAL A 85 -3.51 6.68 -9.84
N ALA A 86 -4.00 6.06 -8.76
CA ALA A 86 -5.08 5.08 -8.84
C ALA A 86 -6.36 5.70 -9.43
N LEU A 87 -6.74 6.88 -8.98
CA LEU A 87 -7.92 7.57 -9.49
C LEU A 87 -7.79 7.92 -10.97
N ARG A 88 -6.61 8.41 -11.39
CA ARG A 88 -6.36 8.73 -12.80
C ARG A 88 -6.39 7.51 -13.71
N THR A 89 -6.07 6.34 -13.18
CA THR A 89 -6.08 5.09 -13.93
C THR A 89 -7.34 4.26 -13.68
N SER A 90 -8.37 4.88 -13.11
CA SER A 90 -9.68 4.28 -12.88
C SER A 90 -9.67 3.04 -11.98
N LYS A 91 -8.75 3.01 -11.03
CA LYS A 91 -8.71 1.94 -10.03
C LYS A 91 -9.58 2.34 -8.82
N PRO A 92 -10.35 1.41 -8.24
CA PRO A 92 -11.07 1.67 -7.00
C PRO A 92 -10.11 2.04 -5.87
N VAL A 93 -10.50 3.01 -5.06
CA VAL A 93 -9.77 3.41 -3.86
C VAL A 93 -10.69 3.23 -2.66
N PHE A 94 -10.26 2.39 -1.73
CA PHE A 94 -10.98 2.14 -0.48
C PHE A 94 -10.29 2.92 0.64
N MET A 95 -11.08 3.70 1.39
CA MET A 95 -10.56 4.51 2.51
C MET A 95 -10.70 3.79 3.85
N ALA A 96 -11.35 2.64 3.87
CA ALA A 96 -11.50 1.83 5.07
C ALA A 96 -11.54 0.35 4.69
N LEU A 97 -10.94 -0.49 5.53
CA LEU A 97 -10.94 -1.93 5.33
C LEU A 97 -12.37 -2.49 5.22
N ALA A 98 -13.31 -1.93 6.00
CA ALA A 98 -14.70 -2.38 5.98
C ALA A 98 -15.38 -2.20 4.62
N ASP A 99 -14.88 -1.29 3.78
CA ASP A 99 -15.45 -1.03 2.46
C ASP A 99 -15.01 -2.05 1.41
N VAL A 100 -14.01 -2.88 1.73
CA VAL A 100 -13.53 -3.90 0.82
C VAL A 100 -14.39 -5.15 0.99
N SER A 101 -15.09 -5.55 -0.06
CA SER A 101 -15.92 -6.76 -0.06
C SER A 101 -15.03 -8.01 -0.08
N ARG A 102 -15.60 -9.14 0.36
CA ARG A 102 -14.91 -10.43 0.21
C ARG A 102 -14.69 -10.72 -1.27
N GLY A 103 -13.49 -11.22 -1.56
CA GLY A 103 -13.17 -11.69 -2.90
C GLY A 103 -13.87 -13.00 -3.22
N ALA A 104 -13.95 -13.34 -4.51
CA ALA A 104 -14.41 -14.66 -4.95
C ALA A 104 -13.37 -15.69 -4.50
N LEU A 105 -13.83 -16.74 -3.88
CA LEU A 105 -12.99 -17.85 -3.43
C LEU A 105 -13.06 -18.99 -4.43
#